data_f8cc71cf181b1417e499c4832d051d48
#
_entry.id   f8cc71cf181b1417e499c4832d051d48
#
_cell.length_a   1.000
_cell.length_b   1.000
_cell.length_c   1.000
_cell.angle_alpha   90.00
_cell.angle_beta   90.00
_cell.angle_gamma   90.00
#
_symmetry.space_group_name_H-M   'P 1'
#
loop_
_entity.id
_entity.type
_entity.pdbx_description
1 polymer ?
#
loop_
_entity_poly.entity_id
_entity_poly.type
_entity_poly.pdbx_seq_one_letter_code
_entity_poly.pdbx_strand_id
1 'polypeptide(L)'
;MKKFSKDNYDTDEVLNELMQGSGVIVFSDVFSLEDINLAREIVNHFADTQDQKESHFNAEAEASGKIQLQQRVWNLFSKGDVFSKLISDDLIFILMSKLLGNEFFCGSYCASRLLPGSPGQELHLDYPYWDFYKTETFPMGLNSSFAQNCQATIPLDICSEKSGATAYIPGSQKKLHYPNQNDDFSNKQQMIAEPGDLVFFNGNCWHGASPNNSDHQRAALLIEFLPKYIKPVEDLVTYLNDEFKKNADDRVRQLLGLNYEYPKIMDVSTKQNNIGIGYKAK
;
A
#
# COMPACT_ATOMS: atom_id res chain seq x y z
N MET A 1 -14.20 -10.82 4.95
CA MET A 1 -13.91 -9.75 3.97
C MET A 1 -15.11 -9.56 3.07
N LYS A 2 -15.59 -8.32 2.92
CA LYS A 2 -16.73 -8.02 2.04
C LYS A 2 -16.28 -7.89 0.58
N LYS A 3 -17.08 -8.45 -0.35
CA LYS A 3 -16.79 -8.49 -1.78
C LYS A 3 -17.72 -7.54 -2.53
N PHE A 4 -17.17 -6.72 -3.42
CA PHE A 4 -17.88 -5.77 -4.27
C PHE A 4 -17.59 -6.03 -5.75
N SER A 5 -18.47 -5.54 -6.62
CA SER A 5 -18.22 -5.44 -8.06
C SER A 5 -17.95 -3.98 -8.42
N LYS A 6 -16.97 -3.71 -9.29
CA LYS A 6 -16.67 -2.34 -9.74
C LYS A 6 -17.80 -1.68 -10.51
N ASP A 7 -18.69 -2.49 -11.12
CA ASP A 7 -19.81 -1.99 -11.92
C ASP A 7 -21.05 -1.66 -11.08
N ASN A 8 -21.09 -2.14 -9.82
CA ASN A 8 -22.25 -1.95 -8.95
C ASN A 8 -21.82 -1.96 -7.46
N TYR A 9 -21.54 -0.80 -6.92
CA TYR A 9 -21.22 -0.63 -5.50
C TYR A 9 -21.74 0.72 -4.99
N ASP A 10 -22.00 0.78 -3.69
CA ASP A 10 -22.28 2.02 -2.98
C ASP A 10 -20.98 2.51 -2.32
N THR A 11 -20.53 3.69 -2.70
CA THR A 11 -19.27 4.28 -2.18
C THR A 11 -19.32 4.47 -0.67
N ASP A 12 -20.44 4.90 -0.10
CA ASP A 12 -20.57 5.13 1.33
C ASP A 12 -20.52 3.81 2.10
N GLU A 13 -21.10 2.74 1.54
CA GLU A 13 -21.00 1.39 2.08
C GLU A 13 -19.56 0.89 2.09
N VAL A 14 -18.83 1.08 0.99
CA VAL A 14 -17.41 0.73 0.85
C VAL A 14 -16.56 1.45 1.90
N LEU A 15 -16.71 2.77 1.99
CA LEU A 15 -15.96 3.59 2.96
C LEU A 15 -16.32 3.25 4.41
N ASN A 16 -17.59 2.98 4.69
CA ASN A 16 -18.01 2.54 6.01
C ASN A 16 -17.40 1.18 6.37
N GLU A 17 -17.31 0.24 5.44
CA GLU A 17 -16.69 -1.06 5.68
C GLU A 17 -15.19 -0.92 5.99
N LEU A 18 -14.47 -0.03 5.27
CA LEU A 18 -13.06 0.27 5.53
C LEU A 18 -12.83 0.96 6.88
N MET A 19 -13.71 1.87 7.29
CA MET A 19 -13.52 2.68 8.50
C MET A 19 -14.13 2.05 9.74
N GLN A 20 -15.33 1.50 9.65
CA GLN A 20 -16.15 1.05 10.79
C GLN A 20 -16.42 -0.46 10.76
N GLY A 21 -16.31 -1.10 9.59
CA GLY A 21 -16.56 -2.53 9.40
C GLY A 21 -15.33 -3.39 9.71
N SER A 22 -15.05 -4.35 8.83
CA SER A 22 -13.89 -5.25 8.96
C SER A 22 -12.54 -4.56 8.75
N GLY A 23 -12.53 -3.41 8.10
CA GLY A 23 -11.31 -2.69 7.71
C GLY A 23 -10.70 -3.18 6.40
N VAL A 24 -11.27 -4.21 5.77
CA VAL A 24 -10.76 -4.86 4.55
C VAL A 24 -11.91 -5.17 3.60
N ILE A 25 -11.73 -4.84 2.32
CA ILE A 25 -12.68 -5.12 1.24
C ILE A 25 -11.96 -5.68 0.02
N VAL A 26 -12.70 -6.33 -0.88
CA VAL A 26 -12.20 -6.75 -2.19
C VAL A 26 -13.18 -6.36 -3.30
N PHE A 27 -12.63 -5.84 -4.37
CA PHE A 27 -13.32 -5.71 -5.66
C PHE A 27 -12.83 -6.81 -6.59
N SER A 28 -13.77 -7.51 -7.22
CA SER A 28 -13.44 -8.61 -8.12
C SER A 28 -13.28 -8.13 -9.54
N ASP A 29 -12.38 -8.81 -10.28
CA ASP A 29 -12.22 -8.64 -11.75
C ASP A 29 -12.02 -7.17 -12.15
N VAL A 30 -11.21 -6.42 -11.41
CA VAL A 30 -10.94 -5.00 -11.66
C VAL A 30 -10.00 -4.83 -12.85
N PHE A 31 -8.98 -5.69 -12.93
CA PHE A 31 -7.91 -5.58 -13.91
C PHE A 31 -7.93 -6.72 -14.92
N SER A 32 -7.50 -6.43 -16.16
CA SER A 32 -7.37 -7.46 -17.19
C SER A 32 -6.26 -8.47 -16.85
N LEU A 33 -6.48 -9.73 -17.16
CA LEU A 33 -5.44 -10.76 -16.97
C LEU A 33 -4.21 -10.54 -17.84
N GLU A 34 -4.33 -9.81 -18.95
CA GLU A 34 -3.20 -9.39 -19.79
C GLU A 34 -2.26 -8.46 -19.01
N ASP A 35 -2.81 -7.39 -18.40
CA ASP A 35 -2.02 -6.46 -17.59
C ASP A 35 -1.42 -7.14 -16.35
N ILE A 36 -2.17 -8.01 -15.70
CA ILE A 36 -1.71 -8.77 -14.53
C ILE A 36 -0.55 -9.71 -14.92
N ASN A 37 -0.66 -10.42 -16.03
CA ASN A 37 0.39 -11.31 -16.51
C ASN A 37 1.66 -10.54 -16.87
N LEU A 38 1.52 -9.40 -17.57
CA LEU A 38 2.66 -8.52 -17.89
C LEU A 38 3.34 -8.01 -16.61
N ALA A 39 2.56 -7.51 -15.64
CA ALA A 39 3.11 -7.07 -14.37
C ALA A 39 3.82 -8.20 -13.62
N ARG A 40 3.26 -9.41 -13.62
CA ARG A 40 3.86 -10.60 -12.99
C ARG A 40 5.19 -10.98 -13.64
N GLU A 41 5.28 -10.99 -14.96
CA GLU A 41 6.51 -11.28 -15.69
C GLU A 41 7.64 -10.30 -15.34
N ILE A 42 7.31 -8.99 -15.30
CA ILE A 42 8.26 -7.95 -14.92
C ILE A 42 8.70 -8.12 -13.46
N VAL A 43 7.76 -8.33 -12.55
CA VAL A 43 8.08 -8.54 -11.13
C VAL A 43 8.98 -9.77 -10.95
N ASN A 44 8.68 -10.89 -11.60
CA ASN A 44 9.49 -12.10 -11.53
C ASN A 44 10.92 -11.85 -12.05
N HIS A 45 11.06 -11.17 -13.20
CA HIS A 45 12.36 -10.82 -13.76
C HIS A 45 13.23 -10.04 -12.74
N PHE A 46 12.68 -8.98 -12.15
CA PHE A 46 13.43 -8.18 -11.18
C PHE A 46 13.68 -8.90 -9.87
N ALA A 47 12.72 -9.69 -9.37
CA ALA A 47 12.89 -10.48 -8.16
C ALA A 47 13.98 -11.57 -8.31
N ASP A 48 14.15 -12.12 -9.52
CA ASP A 48 15.18 -13.13 -9.81
C ASP A 48 16.57 -12.54 -10.04
N THR A 49 16.64 -11.27 -10.46
CA THR A 49 17.91 -10.63 -10.90
C THR A 49 18.48 -9.65 -9.88
N GLN A 50 17.70 -9.18 -8.91
CA GLN A 50 18.14 -8.23 -7.89
C GLN A 50 18.61 -8.92 -6.61
N ASP A 51 19.59 -8.31 -5.92
CA ASP A 51 19.97 -8.75 -4.57
C ASP A 51 18.83 -8.46 -3.57
N GLN A 52 18.36 -9.50 -2.90
CA GLN A 52 17.22 -9.42 -1.99
C GLN A 52 17.63 -9.24 -0.52
N LYS A 53 18.94 -9.23 -0.18
CA LYS A 53 19.41 -9.27 1.21
C LYS A 53 18.98 -8.08 2.06
N GLU A 54 18.84 -6.91 1.43
CA GLU A 54 18.45 -5.66 2.10
C GLU A 54 17.13 -5.11 1.56
N SER A 55 16.32 -5.97 0.95
CA SER A 55 15.16 -5.52 0.18
C SER A 55 13.92 -5.21 1.01
N HIS A 56 13.84 -5.64 2.27
CA HIS A 56 12.65 -5.42 3.09
C HIS A 56 12.90 -5.69 4.59
N PHE A 57 11.96 -5.21 5.39
CA PHE A 57 11.96 -5.41 6.84
C PHE A 57 11.11 -6.65 7.18
N ASN A 58 11.75 -7.73 7.61
CA ASN A 58 11.07 -8.88 8.15
C ASN A 58 11.97 -9.60 9.15
N ALA A 59 11.80 -9.24 10.42
CA ALA A 59 12.60 -9.77 11.51
C ALA A 59 12.49 -11.30 11.64
N GLU A 60 11.30 -11.87 11.37
CA GLU A 60 11.10 -13.32 11.43
C GLU A 60 11.84 -14.06 10.30
N ALA A 61 11.78 -13.53 9.08
CA ALA A 61 12.52 -14.08 7.95
C ALA A 61 14.02 -13.96 8.16
N GLU A 62 14.49 -12.84 8.69
CA GLU A 62 15.90 -12.61 9.02
C GLU A 62 16.38 -13.57 10.13
N ALA A 63 15.65 -13.63 11.24
CA ALA A 63 15.98 -14.52 12.36
C ALA A 63 15.97 -16.00 11.98
N SER A 64 15.09 -16.41 11.06
CA SER A 64 15.02 -17.78 10.55
C SER A 64 16.04 -18.10 9.44
N GLY A 65 16.78 -17.10 8.94
CA GLY A 65 17.68 -17.24 7.79
C GLY A 65 16.97 -17.46 6.45
N LYS A 66 15.70 -17.12 6.36
CA LYS A 66 14.84 -17.32 5.18
C LYS A 66 14.48 -16.03 4.44
N ILE A 67 15.25 -14.97 4.67
CA ILE A 67 14.99 -13.63 4.07
C ILE A 67 14.88 -13.71 2.54
N GLN A 68 15.68 -14.55 1.88
CA GLN A 68 15.66 -14.73 0.44
C GLN A 68 14.36 -15.36 -0.11
N LEU A 69 13.52 -15.93 0.76
CA LEU A 69 12.21 -16.48 0.37
C LEU A 69 11.11 -15.41 0.36
N GLN A 70 11.40 -14.24 0.91
CA GLN A 70 10.54 -13.07 0.83
C GLN A 70 11.25 -12.02 -0.01
N GLN A 71 10.76 -11.77 -1.19
CA GLN A 71 11.42 -10.90 -2.16
C GLN A 71 10.59 -9.64 -2.37
N ARG A 72 11.28 -8.50 -2.56
CA ARG A 72 10.66 -7.22 -2.85
C ARG A 72 11.20 -6.65 -4.17
N VAL A 73 10.32 -6.02 -4.91
CA VAL A 73 10.67 -5.24 -6.10
C VAL A 73 10.14 -3.84 -5.88
N TRP A 74 11.04 -2.90 -5.65
CA TRP A 74 10.73 -1.50 -5.34
C TRP A 74 10.70 -0.63 -6.59
N ASN A 75 10.14 0.58 -6.45
CA ASN A 75 10.12 1.62 -7.48
C ASN A 75 9.50 1.12 -8.80
N LEU A 76 8.29 0.61 -8.73
CA LEU A 76 7.60 -0.01 -9.86
C LEU A 76 7.35 0.97 -11.02
N PHE A 77 7.17 2.27 -10.75
CA PHE A 77 7.02 3.28 -11.79
C PHE A 77 8.19 3.30 -12.80
N SER A 78 9.39 2.91 -12.37
CA SER A 78 10.58 2.83 -13.25
C SER A 78 10.68 1.53 -14.04
N LYS A 79 9.79 0.56 -13.82
CA LYS A 79 9.95 -0.81 -14.32
C LYS A 79 9.03 -1.17 -15.48
N GLY A 80 8.04 -0.34 -15.78
CA GLY A 80 7.15 -0.53 -16.91
C GLY A 80 5.84 0.24 -16.81
N ASP A 81 5.28 0.62 -17.94
CA ASP A 81 4.08 1.44 -18.04
C ASP A 81 2.84 0.75 -17.46
N VAL A 82 2.83 -0.58 -17.43
CA VAL A 82 1.72 -1.35 -16.83
C VAL A 82 1.49 -0.98 -15.37
N PHE A 83 2.55 -0.64 -14.62
CA PHE A 83 2.40 -0.24 -13.22
C PHE A 83 1.74 1.13 -13.09
N SER A 84 2.06 2.08 -13.96
CA SER A 84 1.36 3.36 -14.05
C SER A 84 -0.12 3.17 -14.40
N LYS A 85 -0.42 2.29 -15.34
CA LYS A 85 -1.80 1.95 -15.75
C LYS A 85 -2.60 1.35 -14.59
N LEU A 86 -2.06 0.35 -13.90
CA LEU A 86 -2.77 -0.34 -12.81
C LEU A 86 -3.09 0.59 -11.64
N ILE A 87 -2.13 1.41 -11.18
CA ILE A 87 -2.34 2.32 -10.05
C ILE A 87 -3.24 3.51 -10.38
N SER A 88 -3.40 3.83 -11.67
CA SER A 88 -4.23 4.95 -12.15
C SER A 88 -5.68 4.55 -12.44
N ASP A 89 -6.15 3.37 -12.00
CA ASP A 89 -7.54 2.94 -12.22
C ASP A 89 -8.55 3.89 -11.59
N ASP A 90 -9.70 4.09 -12.25
CA ASP A 90 -10.77 4.98 -11.80
C ASP A 90 -11.29 4.63 -10.41
N LEU A 91 -11.44 3.36 -10.10
CA LEU A 91 -11.91 2.90 -8.79
C LEU A 91 -10.98 3.33 -7.66
N ILE A 92 -9.66 3.23 -7.88
CA ILE A 92 -8.65 3.70 -6.92
C ILE A 92 -8.83 5.19 -6.67
N PHE A 93 -8.90 6.00 -7.74
CA PHE A 93 -9.02 7.45 -7.61
C PHE A 93 -10.32 7.90 -6.96
N ILE A 94 -11.45 7.26 -7.28
CA ILE A 94 -12.76 7.54 -6.66
C ILE A 94 -12.70 7.28 -5.16
N LEU A 95 -12.24 6.10 -4.74
CA LEU A 95 -12.23 5.71 -3.33
C LEU A 95 -11.19 6.48 -2.52
N MET A 96 -9.97 6.63 -3.04
CA MET A 96 -8.90 7.32 -2.30
C MET A 96 -9.16 8.82 -2.19
N SER A 97 -9.76 9.46 -3.19
CA SER A 97 -10.18 10.87 -3.08
C SER A 97 -11.20 11.10 -1.97
N LYS A 98 -12.12 10.16 -1.79
CA LYS A 98 -13.12 10.24 -0.72
C LYS A 98 -12.52 9.94 0.66
N LEU A 99 -11.59 9.00 0.74
CA LEU A 99 -11.02 8.53 1.99
C LEU A 99 -9.90 9.44 2.50
N LEU A 100 -9.01 9.89 1.62
CA LEU A 100 -7.76 10.58 1.95
C LEU A 100 -7.72 12.04 1.48
N GLY A 101 -8.72 12.47 0.70
CA GLY A 101 -8.78 13.78 0.07
C GLY A 101 -8.30 13.78 -1.38
N ASN A 102 -8.74 14.79 -2.15
CA ASN A 102 -8.55 14.84 -3.60
C ASN A 102 -7.08 14.86 -4.06
N GLU A 103 -6.16 15.27 -3.20
CA GLU A 103 -4.73 15.38 -3.50
C GLU A 103 -3.92 14.32 -2.75
N PHE A 104 -4.44 13.09 -2.65
CA PHE A 104 -3.73 11.97 -2.03
C PHE A 104 -2.49 11.57 -2.86
N PHE A 105 -1.49 10.99 -2.18
CA PHE A 105 -0.23 10.56 -2.74
C PHE A 105 -0.08 9.04 -2.71
N CYS A 106 0.82 8.52 -3.52
CA CYS A 106 1.38 7.19 -3.35
C CYS A 106 2.52 7.25 -2.31
N GLY A 107 2.38 6.52 -1.22
CA GLY A 107 3.37 6.43 -0.14
C GLY A 107 4.45 5.41 -0.42
N SER A 108 4.05 4.30 -1.06
CA SER A 108 4.92 3.22 -1.52
C SER A 108 4.25 2.44 -2.65
N TYR A 109 5.03 1.95 -3.59
CA TYR A 109 4.56 1.09 -4.67
C TYR A 109 5.60 0.02 -5.00
N CYS A 110 5.45 -1.12 -4.36
CA CYS A 110 6.37 -2.24 -4.53
C CYS A 110 5.62 -3.54 -4.85
N ALA A 111 6.35 -4.56 -5.26
CA ALA A 111 5.83 -5.92 -5.33
C ALA A 111 6.42 -6.79 -4.21
N SER A 112 5.62 -7.72 -3.71
CA SER A 112 6.03 -8.76 -2.77
C SER A 112 5.87 -10.12 -3.43
N ARG A 113 6.94 -10.92 -3.45
CA ARG A 113 6.93 -12.31 -3.90
C ARG A 113 7.36 -13.23 -2.76
N LEU A 114 6.45 -14.12 -2.35
CA LEU A 114 6.72 -15.15 -1.35
C LEU A 114 6.99 -16.48 -2.06
N LEU A 115 8.19 -17.00 -1.91
CA LEU A 115 8.54 -18.34 -2.41
C LEU A 115 8.03 -19.43 -1.46
N PRO A 116 7.91 -20.69 -1.92
CA PRO A 116 7.55 -21.82 -1.06
C PRO A 116 8.42 -21.89 0.19
N GLY A 117 7.79 -22.06 1.36
CA GLY A 117 8.49 -22.09 2.65
C GLY A 117 8.83 -20.72 3.23
N SER A 118 8.42 -19.62 2.58
CA SER A 118 8.54 -18.28 3.13
C SER A 118 7.80 -18.18 4.47
N PRO A 119 8.44 -17.64 5.52
CA PRO A 119 7.76 -17.39 6.79
C PRO A 119 6.72 -16.28 6.67
N GLY A 120 5.83 -16.19 7.65
CA GLY A 120 4.90 -15.07 7.76
C GLY A 120 5.57 -13.80 8.26
N GLN A 121 4.73 -12.84 8.60
CA GLN A 121 5.08 -11.63 9.33
C GLN A 121 4.20 -11.52 10.57
N GLU A 122 4.74 -10.96 11.63
CA GLU A 122 3.95 -10.57 12.79
C GLU A 122 2.86 -9.57 12.38
N LEU A 123 1.73 -9.61 13.12
CA LEU A 123 0.69 -8.61 12.92
C LEU A 123 1.22 -7.23 13.30
N HIS A 124 1.03 -6.29 12.41
CA HIS A 124 1.44 -4.88 12.54
C HIS A 124 0.40 -3.96 11.94
N LEU A 125 0.63 -2.68 12.01
CA LEU A 125 -0.05 -1.66 11.24
C LEU A 125 1.00 -0.84 10.48
N ASP A 126 0.63 -0.28 9.32
CA ASP A 126 1.61 0.30 8.41
C ASP A 126 1.97 1.74 8.74
N TYR A 127 1.19 2.42 9.52
CA TYR A 127 1.48 3.80 9.89
C TYR A 127 1.32 4.02 11.40
N PRO A 128 2.24 4.72 12.01
CA PRO A 128 3.49 5.32 11.50
C PRO A 128 4.66 4.33 11.54
N TYR A 129 5.36 4.18 10.43
CA TYR A 129 6.41 3.15 10.27
C TYR A 129 7.63 3.32 11.16
N TRP A 130 8.12 4.55 11.34
CA TRP A 130 9.41 4.78 11.99
C TRP A 130 9.38 4.68 13.49
N ASP A 131 8.21 4.88 14.07
CA ASP A 131 8.05 5.00 15.52
C ASP A 131 7.23 3.86 16.13
N PHE A 132 6.94 2.81 15.36
CA PHE A 132 6.04 1.77 15.85
C PHE A 132 6.62 0.96 17.02
N TYR A 133 7.91 1.02 17.27
CA TYR A 133 8.55 0.46 18.47
C TYR A 133 8.59 1.44 19.68
N LYS A 134 8.18 2.69 19.48
CA LYS A 134 8.27 3.74 20.48
C LYS A 134 6.87 4.28 20.77
N THR A 135 6.11 3.53 21.56
CA THR A 135 4.74 3.92 21.93
C THR A 135 4.68 5.27 22.64
N GLU A 136 5.74 5.68 23.32
CA GLU A 136 5.88 6.98 23.97
C GLU A 136 5.97 8.17 23.01
N THR A 137 6.29 7.94 21.73
CA THR A 137 6.26 9.00 20.69
C THR A 137 4.86 9.37 20.25
N PHE A 138 3.86 8.58 20.64
CA PHE A 138 2.44 8.83 20.40
C PHE A 138 1.70 9.12 21.69
N PRO A 139 1.93 10.28 22.33
CA PRO A 139 1.35 10.58 23.63
C PRO A 139 -0.17 10.65 23.65
N MET A 140 -0.79 10.87 22.48
CA MET A 140 -2.24 10.92 22.30
C MET A 140 -2.84 9.59 21.78
N GLY A 141 -2.01 8.56 21.54
CA GLY A 141 -2.43 7.33 20.92
C GLY A 141 -2.71 7.47 19.41
N LEU A 142 -3.26 6.42 18.82
CA LEU A 142 -3.68 6.42 17.42
C LEU A 142 -5.09 7.02 17.27
N ASN A 143 -5.31 7.75 16.19
CA ASN A 143 -6.63 8.32 15.90
C ASN A 143 -7.36 7.49 14.84
N SER A 144 -8.54 6.97 15.17
CA SER A 144 -9.38 6.18 14.27
C SER A 144 -10.50 6.98 13.59
N SER A 145 -10.64 8.28 13.86
CA SER A 145 -11.73 9.09 13.32
C SER A 145 -11.57 9.45 11.83
N PHE A 146 -10.36 9.33 11.29
CA PHE A 146 -10.09 9.47 9.86
C PHE A 146 -8.95 8.53 9.43
N ALA A 147 -8.90 8.18 8.15
CA ALA A 147 -7.83 7.36 7.62
C ALA A 147 -6.52 8.16 7.51
N GLN A 148 -5.44 7.62 8.07
CA GLN A 148 -4.09 8.17 7.93
C GLN A 148 -3.38 7.60 6.70
N ASN A 149 -3.76 6.39 6.30
CA ASN A 149 -3.36 5.74 5.06
C ASN A 149 -4.42 4.72 4.64
N CYS A 150 -4.34 4.29 3.40
CA CYS A 150 -5.07 3.14 2.89
C CYS A 150 -4.10 2.30 2.06
N GLN A 151 -4.13 1.01 2.29
CA GLN A 151 -3.35 0.06 1.52
C GLN A 151 -4.20 -0.55 0.40
N ALA A 152 -3.57 -0.83 -0.73
CA ALA A 152 -4.16 -1.66 -1.77
C ALA A 152 -3.23 -2.81 -2.15
N THR A 153 -3.82 -3.96 -2.42
CA THR A 153 -3.11 -5.13 -2.93
C THR A 153 -3.73 -5.56 -4.24
N ILE A 154 -2.89 -5.71 -5.28
CA ILE A 154 -3.28 -6.29 -6.57
C ILE A 154 -2.60 -7.65 -6.66
N PRO A 155 -3.32 -8.78 -6.50
CA PRO A 155 -2.78 -10.10 -6.65
C PRO A 155 -2.25 -10.34 -8.08
N LEU A 156 -1.02 -10.81 -8.20
CA LEU A 156 -0.44 -11.29 -9.46
C LEU A 156 -0.54 -12.82 -9.56
N ASP A 157 -0.54 -13.50 -8.41
CA ASP A 157 -0.81 -14.92 -8.24
C ASP A 157 -1.97 -15.11 -7.26
N ILE A 158 -2.55 -16.30 -7.19
CA ILE A 158 -3.66 -16.62 -6.28
C ILE A 158 -3.23 -16.42 -4.82
N CYS A 159 -3.90 -15.50 -4.13
CA CYS A 159 -3.76 -15.29 -2.70
C CYS A 159 -4.74 -16.23 -1.95
N SER A 160 -4.24 -17.37 -1.51
CA SER A 160 -5.00 -18.40 -0.77
C SER A 160 -4.45 -18.57 0.65
N GLU A 161 -5.17 -19.33 1.46
CA GLU A 161 -4.69 -19.70 2.81
C GLU A 161 -3.31 -20.37 2.78
N LYS A 162 -3.08 -21.25 1.80
CA LYS A 162 -1.83 -21.99 1.66
C LYS A 162 -0.70 -21.16 1.08
N SER A 163 -1.00 -20.26 0.13
CA SER A 163 0.02 -19.47 -0.56
C SER A 163 0.49 -18.24 0.21
N GLY A 164 0.03 -18.07 1.45
CA GLY A 164 0.47 -16.98 2.32
C GLY A 164 -0.30 -15.67 2.10
N ALA A 165 -1.62 -15.75 1.85
CA ALA A 165 -2.47 -14.56 1.82
C ALA A 165 -2.32 -13.74 3.11
N THR A 166 -2.38 -12.42 2.99
CA THR A 166 -2.23 -11.51 4.13
C THR A 166 -3.30 -11.79 5.18
N ALA A 167 -2.87 -12.11 6.40
CA ALA A 167 -3.77 -12.23 7.54
C ALA A 167 -4.15 -10.85 8.06
N TYR A 168 -5.35 -10.72 8.64
CA TYR A 168 -5.80 -9.48 9.28
C TYR A 168 -6.75 -9.77 10.43
N ILE A 169 -6.92 -8.80 11.32
CA ILE A 169 -7.88 -8.86 12.43
C ILE A 169 -9.05 -7.91 12.12
N PRO A 170 -10.24 -8.43 11.78
CA PRO A 170 -11.40 -7.60 11.44
C PRO A 170 -11.73 -6.57 12.54
N GLY A 171 -11.87 -5.31 12.14
CA GLY A 171 -12.24 -4.22 13.03
C GLY A 171 -11.09 -3.66 13.89
N SER A 172 -9.87 -4.17 13.72
CA SER A 172 -8.70 -3.72 14.51
C SER A 172 -8.25 -2.29 14.20
N GLN A 173 -8.60 -1.73 13.03
CA GLN A 173 -8.34 -0.32 12.69
C GLN A 173 -8.98 0.67 13.67
N LYS A 174 -9.93 0.22 14.47
CA LYS A 174 -10.58 1.03 15.52
C LYS A 174 -9.88 0.96 16.88
N LYS A 175 -8.90 0.05 17.02
CA LYS A 175 -8.06 -0.02 18.22
C LYS A 175 -7.00 1.07 18.16
N LEU A 176 -6.71 1.68 19.31
CA LEU A 176 -5.82 2.82 19.42
C LEU A 176 -4.42 2.42 19.92
N HIS A 177 -4.00 1.19 19.61
CA HIS A 177 -2.69 0.66 19.99
C HIS A 177 -2.19 -0.38 18.98
N TYR A 178 -0.90 -0.65 19.03
CA TYR A 178 -0.28 -1.74 18.26
C TYR A 178 -0.72 -3.10 18.79
N PRO A 179 -0.80 -4.13 17.92
CA PRO A 179 -1.07 -5.49 18.36
C PRO A 179 -0.02 -5.95 19.37
N ASN A 180 -0.47 -6.60 20.43
CA ASN A 180 0.40 -7.11 21.49
C ASN A 180 -0.10 -8.47 22.00
N GLN A 181 0.70 -9.15 22.81
CA GLN A 181 0.42 -10.51 23.28
C GLN A 181 -0.87 -10.67 24.12
N ASN A 182 -1.45 -9.57 24.61
CA ASN A 182 -2.68 -9.62 25.39
C ASN A 182 -3.93 -9.42 24.52
N ASP A 183 -3.77 -9.19 23.23
CA ASP A 183 -4.88 -9.01 22.32
C ASP A 183 -5.49 -10.36 21.90
N ASP A 184 -6.80 -10.34 21.63
CA ASP A 184 -7.50 -11.47 21.07
C ASP A 184 -7.33 -11.51 19.54
N PHE A 185 -6.74 -12.58 19.06
CA PHE A 185 -6.53 -12.87 17.64
C PHE A 185 -7.38 -14.04 17.13
N SER A 186 -8.37 -14.49 17.91
CA SER A 186 -9.22 -15.65 17.58
C SER A 186 -10.05 -15.47 16.31
N ASN A 187 -10.38 -14.22 15.95
CA ASN A 187 -11.14 -13.86 14.76
C ASN A 187 -10.25 -13.54 13.54
N LYS A 188 -8.95 -13.91 13.58
CA LYS A 188 -8.02 -13.71 12.47
C LYS A 188 -8.56 -14.30 11.17
N GLN A 189 -8.53 -13.53 10.10
CA GLN A 189 -8.93 -13.90 8.75
C GLN A 189 -7.80 -13.66 7.77
N GLN A 190 -7.97 -14.10 6.52
CA GLN A 190 -7.01 -13.87 5.43
C GLN A 190 -7.67 -13.16 4.26
N MET A 191 -6.89 -12.32 3.57
CA MET A 191 -7.28 -11.58 2.37
C MET A 191 -7.18 -12.50 1.15
N ILE A 192 -8.18 -13.38 0.98
CA ILE A 192 -8.25 -14.30 -0.15
C ILE A 192 -8.68 -13.53 -1.38
N ALA A 193 -7.90 -13.62 -2.46
CA ALA A 193 -8.15 -12.90 -3.70
C ALA A 193 -7.48 -13.58 -4.90
N GLU A 194 -8.04 -13.34 -6.09
CA GLU A 194 -7.59 -13.89 -7.36
C GLU A 194 -6.80 -12.84 -8.16
N PRO A 195 -5.95 -13.26 -9.12
CA PRO A 195 -5.33 -12.33 -10.07
C PRO A 195 -6.38 -11.48 -10.80
N GLY A 196 -6.19 -10.16 -10.77
CA GLY A 196 -7.15 -9.20 -11.33
C GLY A 196 -8.11 -8.57 -10.31
N ASP A 197 -8.20 -9.12 -9.10
CA ASP A 197 -8.90 -8.49 -7.98
C ASP A 197 -8.13 -7.26 -7.47
N LEU A 198 -8.83 -6.41 -6.71
CA LEU A 198 -8.25 -5.29 -5.98
C LEU A 198 -8.71 -5.33 -4.53
N VAL A 199 -7.80 -5.57 -3.63
CA VAL A 199 -8.05 -5.58 -2.18
C VAL A 199 -7.66 -4.22 -1.61
N PHE A 200 -8.56 -3.57 -0.87
CA PHE A 200 -8.25 -2.40 -0.05
C PHE A 200 -8.32 -2.74 1.43
N PHE A 201 -7.45 -2.14 2.21
CA PHE A 201 -7.57 -2.19 3.66
C PHE A 201 -7.07 -0.89 4.31
N ASN A 202 -7.70 -0.55 5.43
CA ASN A 202 -7.29 0.57 6.26
C ASN A 202 -5.90 0.25 6.85
N GLY A 203 -4.92 1.14 6.68
CA GLY A 203 -3.56 0.88 7.13
C GLY A 203 -3.41 0.70 8.65
N ASN A 204 -4.39 1.16 9.44
CA ASN A 204 -4.46 0.87 10.87
C ASN A 204 -5.06 -0.51 11.18
N CYS A 205 -5.58 -1.25 10.19
CA CYS A 205 -6.02 -2.62 10.39
C CYS A 205 -4.80 -3.51 10.65
N TRP A 206 -4.81 -4.24 11.74
CA TRP A 206 -3.73 -5.16 12.08
C TRP A 206 -3.64 -6.28 11.05
N HIS A 207 -2.52 -6.38 10.41
CA HIS A 207 -2.31 -7.34 9.34
C HIS A 207 -0.85 -7.83 9.29
N GLY A 208 -0.61 -8.87 8.50
CA GLY A 208 0.72 -9.42 8.28
C GLY A 208 0.67 -10.57 7.29
N ALA A 209 1.76 -10.84 6.57
CA ALA A 209 1.82 -11.97 5.67
C ALA A 209 1.67 -13.29 6.42
N SER A 210 0.85 -14.23 5.90
CA SER A 210 0.87 -15.62 6.37
C SER A 210 2.04 -16.38 5.74
N PRO A 211 2.51 -17.49 6.35
CA PRO A 211 3.52 -18.34 5.72
C PRO A 211 3.04 -18.91 4.38
N ASN A 212 3.94 -18.99 3.40
CA ASN A 212 3.65 -19.71 2.15
C ASN A 212 3.95 -21.20 2.32
N ASN A 213 2.91 -21.97 2.57
CA ASN A 213 2.96 -23.44 2.74
C ASN A 213 2.54 -24.19 1.45
N SER A 214 2.43 -23.48 0.33
CA SER A 214 2.16 -24.08 -0.98
C SER A 214 3.47 -24.47 -1.68
N ASP A 215 3.35 -25.12 -2.81
CA ASP A 215 4.46 -25.53 -3.68
C ASP A 215 4.77 -24.50 -4.80
N HIS A 216 4.08 -23.36 -4.78
CA HIS A 216 4.27 -22.27 -5.76
C HIS A 216 4.47 -20.92 -5.07
N GLN A 217 5.04 -19.98 -5.80
CA GLN A 217 5.18 -18.61 -5.36
C GLN A 217 3.82 -17.90 -5.22
N ARG A 218 3.82 -16.79 -4.48
CA ARG A 218 2.71 -15.84 -4.45
C ARG A 218 3.24 -14.43 -4.56
N ALA A 219 2.97 -13.79 -5.69
CA ALA A 219 3.32 -12.40 -5.96
C ALA A 219 2.08 -11.50 -5.90
N ALA A 220 2.25 -10.29 -5.40
CA ALA A 220 1.24 -9.24 -5.38
C ALA A 220 1.90 -7.86 -5.44
N LEU A 221 1.23 -6.89 -6.04
CA LEU A 221 1.59 -5.47 -5.91
C LEU A 221 1.04 -4.95 -4.59
N LEU A 222 1.85 -4.19 -3.88
CA LEU A 222 1.50 -3.54 -2.63
C LEU A 222 1.60 -2.03 -2.83
N ILE A 223 0.53 -1.33 -2.52
CA ILE A 223 0.41 0.10 -2.74
C ILE A 223 -0.03 0.76 -1.43
N GLU A 224 0.69 1.76 -1.00
CA GLU A 224 0.25 2.64 0.08
C GLU A 224 -0.24 3.96 -0.50
N PHE A 225 -1.41 4.40 -0.07
CA PHE A 225 -1.94 5.73 -0.35
C PHE A 225 -1.97 6.57 0.91
N LEU A 226 -1.54 7.83 0.79
CA LEU A 226 -1.40 8.78 1.90
C LEU A 226 -2.14 10.08 1.59
N PRO A 227 -2.74 10.73 2.60
CA PRO A 227 -3.15 12.13 2.45
C PRO A 227 -1.91 13.03 2.25
N LYS A 228 -2.07 14.12 1.54
CA LYS A 228 -0.97 15.01 1.11
C LYS A 228 -0.08 15.58 2.23
N TYR A 229 -0.53 15.53 3.48
CA TYR A 229 0.23 16.03 4.63
C TYR A 229 1.10 14.96 5.32
N ILE A 230 1.09 13.73 4.81
CA ILE A 230 1.94 12.64 5.29
C ILE A 230 3.07 12.39 4.30
N LYS A 231 4.30 12.30 4.79
CA LYS A 231 5.46 12.02 3.95
C LYS A 231 5.48 10.57 3.47
N PRO A 232 5.66 10.30 2.15
CA PRO A 232 5.86 8.96 1.63
C PRO A 232 7.01 8.21 2.30
N VAL A 233 6.88 6.90 2.43
CA VAL A 233 7.90 6.00 3.00
C VAL A 233 8.94 5.62 1.97
N GLU A 234 8.53 5.48 0.71
CA GLU A 234 9.41 5.17 -0.42
C GLU A 234 9.76 6.44 -1.20
N ASP A 235 11.02 6.58 -1.60
CA ASP A 235 11.42 7.62 -2.55
C ASP A 235 11.08 7.20 -3.96
N LEU A 236 9.86 7.50 -4.37
CA LEU A 236 9.33 7.15 -5.68
C LEU A 236 9.81 8.11 -6.80
N VAL A 237 10.46 9.23 -6.46
CA VAL A 237 10.72 10.32 -7.42
C VAL A 237 12.18 10.46 -7.82
N THR A 238 13.13 10.32 -6.88
CA THR A 238 14.55 10.61 -7.13
C THR A 238 15.13 9.77 -8.26
N TYR A 239 14.74 8.50 -8.36
CA TYR A 239 15.28 7.55 -9.34
C TYR A 239 14.48 7.48 -10.66
N LEU A 240 13.42 8.26 -10.81
CA LEU A 240 12.71 8.39 -12.07
C LEU A 240 13.47 9.36 -13.00
N ASN A 241 13.62 8.98 -14.26
CA ASN A 241 14.24 9.85 -15.26
C ASN A 241 13.32 11.05 -15.60
N ASP A 242 13.93 12.10 -16.16
CA ASP A 242 13.22 13.34 -16.47
C ASP A 242 12.17 13.15 -17.59
N GLU A 243 12.42 12.21 -18.50
CA GLU A 243 11.48 11.88 -19.57
C GLU A 243 10.19 11.28 -19.01
N PHE A 244 10.29 10.32 -18.08
CA PHE A 244 9.14 9.77 -17.39
C PHE A 244 8.35 10.87 -16.65
N LYS A 245 9.05 11.70 -15.85
CA LYS A 245 8.42 12.80 -15.08
C LYS A 245 7.70 13.79 -15.99
N LYS A 246 8.24 14.07 -17.17
CA LYS A 246 7.67 14.98 -18.17
C LYS A 246 6.42 14.39 -18.85
N ASN A 247 6.44 13.10 -19.14
CA ASN A 247 5.41 12.41 -19.94
C ASN A 247 4.34 11.74 -19.07
N ALA A 248 4.53 11.67 -17.76
CA ALA A 248 3.55 11.11 -16.83
C ALA A 248 2.21 11.86 -16.94
N ASP A 249 1.12 11.10 -16.96
CA ASP A 249 -0.23 11.65 -16.94
C ASP A 249 -0.55 12.36 -15.61
N ASP A 250 -1.68 13.05 -15.55
CA ASP A 250 -2.06 13.85 -14.39
C ASP A 250 -2.24 13.01 -13.12
N ARG A 251 -2.70 11.76 -13.24
CA ARG A 251 -2.88 10.85 -12.09
C ARG A 251 -1.54 10.40 -11.53
N VAL A 252 -0.65 9.92 -12.39
CA VAL A 252 0.72 9.53 -12.00
C VAL A 252 1.45 10.73 -11.41
N ARG A 253 1.32 11.91 -12.00
CA ARG A 253 1.91 13.15 -11.46
C ARG A 253 1.36 13.50 -10.08
N GLN A 254 0.06 13.32 -9.85
CA GLN A 254 -0.55 13.50 -8.53
C GLN A 254 0.00 12.49 -7.53
N LEU A 255 0.01 11.19 -7.87
CA LEU A 255 0.49 10.11 -7.01
C LEU A 255 1.95 10.32 -6.57
N LEU A 256 2.78 10.86 -7.46
CA LEU A 256 4.18 11.19 -7.20
C LEU A 256 4.39 12.56 -6.54
N GLY A 257 3.32 13.31 -6.28
CA GLY A 257 3.41 14.66 -5.73
C GLY A 257 4.00 15.70 -6.68
N LEU A 258 4.13 15.40 -7.98
CA LEU A 258 4.72 16.32 -8.98
C LEU A 258 3.80 17.51 -9.32
N ASN A 259 2.51 17.41 -9.00
CA ASN A 259 1.53 18.47 -9.18
C ASN A 259 1.37 19.35 -7.93
N TYR A 260 2.07 19.03 -6.84
CA TYR A 260 1.98 19.80 -5.60
C TYR A 260 2.79 21.09 -5.73
N GLU A 261 2.09 22.22 -5.86
CA GLU A 261 2.70 23.55 -5.89
C GLU A 261 2.57 24.23 -4.53
N TYR A 262 3.71 24.71 -4.01
CA TYR A 262 3.68 25.59 -2.86
C TYR A 262 3.07 26.95 -3.24
N PRO A 263 2.37 27.64 -2.32
CA PRO A 263 1.90 29.00 -2.57
C PRO A 263 3.05 29.93 -2.99
N LYS A 264 2.82 30.72 -4.02
CA LYS A 264 3.82 31.69 -4.53
C LYS A 264 3.84 32.93 -3.65
N ILE A 265 4.53 32.82 -2.53
CA ILE A 265 4.74 33.94 -1.59
C ILE A 265 6.23 34.30 -1.66
N MET A 266 6.50 35.60 -1.81
CA MET A 266 7.86 36.11 -1.85
C MET A 266 8.37 36.37 -0.44
N ASP A 267 9.47 35.75 -0.07
CA ASP A 267 10.27 36.21 1.05
C ASP A 267 11.09 37.44 0.62
N VAL A 268 10.70 38.61 1.13
CA VAL A 268 11.32 39.89 0.77
C VAL A 268 12.78 40.00 1.25
N SER A 269 13.18 39.24 2.27
CA SER A 269 14.54 39.28 2.81
C SER A 269 15.54 38.54 1.92
N THR A 270 15.13 37.39 1.37
CA THR A 270 15.95 36.54 0.51
C THR A 270 15.58 36.66 -0.97
N LYS A 271 14.47 37.33 -1.28
CA LYS A 271 13.83 37.37 -2.62
C LYS A 271 13.46 35.95 -3.13
N GLN A 272 13.28 35.02 -2.23
CA GLN A 272 12.90 33.65 -2.56
C GLN A 272 11.37 33.54 -2.67
N ASN A 273 10.91 32.95 -3.77
CA ASN A 273 9.50 32.61 -3.95
C ASN A 273 9.19 31.22 -3.39
N ASN A 274 7.91 30.91 -3.21
CA ASN A 274 7.39 29.60 -2.83
C ASN A 274 7.89 29.14 -1.46
N ILE A 275 7.83 30.00 -0.44
CA ILE A 275 8.23 29.67 0.92
C ILE A 275 7.25 28.75 1.66
N GLY A 276 6.16 28.34 1.00
CA GLY A 276 5.25 27.31 1.51
C GLY A 276 4.36 27.72 2.68
N ILE A 277 4.23 29.01 2.97
CA ILE A 277 3.29 29.49 3.98
C ILE A 277 2.01 30.00 3.32
N GLY A 278 0.89 29.65 3.93
CA GLY A 278 -0.43 30.04 3.47
C GLY A 278 -1.01 29.09 2.41
N TYR A 279 -2.30 29.03 2.37
CA TYR A 279 -3.11 28.23 1.46
C TYR A 279 -3.97 29.19 0.65
N LYS A 280 -3.90 29.13 -0.68
CA LYS A 280 -4.87 29.79 -1.52
C LYS A 280 -6.03 28.83 -1.73
N ALA A 281 -7.15 29.07 -1.05
CA ALA A 281 -8.41 28.48 -1.46
C ALA A 281 -8.69 28.86 -2.92
N LYS A 282 -8.99 27.87 -3.75
CA LYS A 282 -9.49 28.09 -5.10
C LYS A 282 -10.93 28.55 -5.05
#